data_4714f91609aa36e62be32e49864c1c94
#
_entry.id   4714f91609aa36e62be32e49864c1c94
#
_cell.length_a   1.000
_cell.length_b   1.000
_cell.length_c   1.000
_cell.angle_alpha   90.00
_cell.angle_beta   90.00
_cell.angle_gamma   90.00
#
_symmetry.space_group_name_H-M   'P 1'
#
loop_
_entity.id
_entity.type
_entity.pdbx_description
1 polymer ?
#
loop_
_entity_poly.entity_id
_entity_poly.type
_entity_poly.pdbx_seq_one_letter_code
_entity_poly.pdbx_strand_id
1 'polypeptide(L)'
;MPKLKATLLPSWKNLNEAWRYALAAFVLLRLFYTVWSWALFTFQPLAVQNLDFAGEPILSIFSLKDSQARIYLREVNGEILTFSAADARHVTDRETGSVWDISTGMAVEGTHKGAALRPAKTPAARLFPYHGVAPYPHVWLSIWQRFDVNWYISIAENGYGQIPGDIHFPPLFPLLMRVLQPVFGSSFLAGLFIAHLAALFAFKLLYETFLRWGEANTGRRAFLFFAIYPAVFFLFSAYSESLFLAATLPTFKAMHKRSWLWAGFWTFCALLIRLQGVALLAPLLFLMWQDRPFLGKLSHWAGLLVAASGGLFYLFIRSIYTVQNTLPLVEEELHARLVFPWQSYGYAIKALLSGNASFIDFLNWAITTLFLILLVAGWNNTPHEYSLFAAVSLVVILTRMVETQPLVSMTRYALTLFPSFYALSLAGKGPLSRRVILYLSILLNLYLSGQFFLWGWVG
;
A
#
# COMPACT_ATOMS: atom_id res chain seq x y z
N MET A 1 -28.01 41.68 17.12
CA MET A 1 -27.29 40.42 16.94
C MET A 1 -27.85 39.69 15.70
N PRO A 2 -27.16 39.62 14.57
CA PRO A 2 -27.67 38.86 13.44
C PRO A 2 -27.41 37.36 13.70
N LYS A 3 -28.46 36.57 13.55
CA LYS A 3 -28.43 35.10 13.62
C LYS A 3 -27.44 34.58 12.57
N LEU A 4 -26.30 34.01 12.99
CA LEU A 4 -25.46 33.19 12.12
C LEU A 4 -26.35 32.06 11.59
N LYS A 5 -26.69 32.10 10.32
CA LYS A 5 -27.28 30.96 9.61
C LYS A 5 -26.24 29.86 9.51
N ALA A 6 -26.48 28.80 10.25
CA ALA A 6 -25.73 27.55 10.14
C ALA A 6 -26.05 26.90 8.78
N THR A 7 -25.27 27.26 7.73
CA THR A 7 -25.19 26.50 6.48
C THR A 7 -23.76 26.09 6.26
N LEU A 8 -23.26 25.16 7.10
CA LEU A 8 -21.86 24.74 7.11
C LEU A 8 -21.52 23.63 6.11
N LEU A 9 -22.50 23.06 5.38
CA LEU A 9 -22.25 22.12 4.28
C LEU A 9 -23.20 22.39 3.13
N PRO A 10 -22.72 22.44 1.87
CA PRO A 10 -23.60 22.47 0.72
C PRO A 10 -24.51 21.23 0.74
N SER A 11 -25.81 21.40 0.45
CA SER A 11 -26.69 20.24 0.38
C SER A 11 -26.18 19.26 -0.68
N TRP A 12 -26.37 17.94 -0.48
CA TRP A 12 -25.96 16.88 -1.41
C TRP A 12 -26.37 17.17 -2.87
N LYS A 13 -27.52 17.81 -3.07
CA LYS A 13 -28.03 18.19 -4.39
C LYS A 13 -27.20 19.29 -5.08
N ASN A 14 -26.50 20.12 -4.31
CA ASN A 14 -25.66 21.22 -4.79
C ASN A 14 -24.21 20.83 -5.07
N LEU A 15 -23.79 19.60 -4.71
CA LEU A 15 -22.49 19.08 -5.05
C LEU A 15 -22.46 18.65 -6.52
N ASN A 16 -21.33 18.91 -7.20
CA ASN A 16 -21.14 18.36 -8.54
C ASN A 16 -21.05 16.81 -8.50
N GLU A 17 -21.31 16.18 -9.63
CA GLU A 17 -21.38 14.72 -9.72
C GLU A 17 -20.11 14.02 -9.19
N ALA A 18 -18.92 14.53 -9.51
CA ALA A 18 -17.66 13.95 -9.09
C ALA A 18 -17.50 13.93 -7.56
N TRP A 19 -17.89 14.99 -6.87
CA TRP A 19 -17.88 15.02 -5.41
C TRP A 19 -18.91 14.06 -4.79
N ARG A 20 -20.08 13.91 -5.40
CA ARG A 20 -21.10 12.96 -4.92
C ARG A 20 -20.58 11.52 -4.98
N TYR A 21 -19.99 11.11 -6.10
CA TYR A 21 -19.42 9.76 -6.24
C TYR A 21 -18.21 9.55 -5.34
N ALA A 22 -17.32 10.54 -5.22
CA ALA A 22 -16.15 10.47 -4.35
C ALA A 22 -16.55 10.31 -2.87
N LEU A 23 -17.46 11.15 -2.39
CA LEU A 23 -17.97 11.09 -1.01
C LEU A 23 -18.72 9.78 -0.75
N ALA A 24 -19.57 9.34 -1.70
CA ALA A 24 -20.28 8.07 -1.56
C ALA A 24 -19.31 6.89 -1.44
N ALA A 25 -18.32 6.79 -2.35
CA ALA A 25 -17.32 5.73 -2.30
C ALA A 25 -16.51 5.79 -0.99
N PHE A 26 -16.05 6.98 -0.61
CA PHE A 26 -15.27 7.17 0.62
C PHE A 26 -16.07 6.76 1.86
N VAL A 27 -17.28 7.26 2.04
CA VAL A 27 -18.12 6.97 3.21
C VAL A 27 -18.51 5.49 3.25
N LEU A 28 -18.97 4.93 2.13
CA LEU A 28 -19.36 3.51 2.06
C LEU A 28 -18.20 2.58 2.36
N LEU A 29 -17.02 2.83 1.80
CA LEU A 29 -15.84 2.02 2.10
C LEU A 29 -15.41 2.17 3.56
N ARG A 30 -15.44 3.38 4.12
CA ARG A 30 -15.09 3.58 5.52
C ARG A 30 -16.06 2.88 6.47
N LEU A 31 -17.35 2.96 6.22
CA LEU A 31 -18.36 2.23 6.97
C LEU A 31 -18.17 0.72 6.83
N PHE A 32 -17.95 0.25 5.60
CA PHE A 32 -17.68 -1.16 5.32
C PHE A 32 -16.49 -1.68 6.14
N TYR A 33 -15.34 -1.01 6.12
CA TYR A 33 -14.18 -1.46 6.89
C TYR A 33 -14.39 -1.35 8.40
N THR A 34 -15.17 -0.38 8.88
CA THR A 34 -15.51 -0.30 10.29
C THR A 34 -16.36 -1.48 10.74
N VAL A 35 -17.39 -1.83 9.98
CA VAL A 35 -18.25 -3.00 10.27
C VAL A 35 -17.47 -4.30 10.11
N TRP A 36 -16.68 -4.41 9.05
CA TRP A 36 -15.88 -5.60 8.77
C TRP A 36 -14.83 -5.87 9.84
N SER A 37 -14.07 -4.86 10.26
CA SER A 37 -13.11 -5.00 11.35
C SER A 37 -13.80 -5.38 12.67
N TRP A 38 -14.96 -4.78 12.98
CA TRP A 38 -15.74 -5.16 14.14
C TRP A 38 -16.17 -6.62 14.11
N ALA A 39 -16.69 -7.10 12.97
CA ALA A 39 -17.08 -8.50 12.80
C ALA A 39 -15.89 -9.44 12.98
N LEU A 40 -14.75 -9.16 12.31
CA LEU A 40 -13.54 -9.95 12.45
C LEU A 40 -13.12 -10.09 13.92
N PHE A 41 -13.10 -8.99 14.65
CA PHE A 41 -12.63 -8.98 16.03
C PHE A 41 -13.57 -9.64 17.02
N THR A 42 -14.84 -9.69 16.69
CA THR A 42 -15.82 -10.47 17.48
C THR A 42 -15.54 -11.97 17.36
N PHE A 43 -15.11 -12.44 16.18
CA PHE A 43 -14.90 -13.86 15.91
C PHE A 43 -13.45 -14.32 16.06
N GLN A 44 -12.47 -13.42 15.97
CA GLN A 44 -11.04 -13.77 16.02
C GLN A 44 -10.26 -12.79 16.90
N PRO A 45 -10.30 -12.95 18.24
CA PRO A 45 -9.66 -12.02 19.20
C PRO A 45 -8.13 -12.09 19.20
N LEU A 46 -7.52 -13.16 18.63
CA LEU A 46 -6.10 -13.33 18.44
C LEU A 46 -5.76 -13.48 16.97
N ALA A 47 -4.77 -12.73 16.49
CA ALA A 47 -4.09 -13.00 15.23
C ALA A 47 -2.78 -13.74 15.51
N VAL A 48 -2.61 -14.91 14.91
CA VAL A 48 -1.44 -15.77 15.07
C VAL A 48 -0.78 -15.96 13.71
N GLN A 49 0.50 -15.57 13.62
CA GLN A 49 1.29 -15.69 12.39
C GLN A 49 2.53 -16.54 12.66
N ASN A 50 2.73 -17.55 11.85
CA ASN A 50 3.94 -18.37 11.82
C ASN A 50 4.76 -17.90 10.63
N LEU A 51 5.92 -17.29 10.90
CA LEU A 51 6.76 -16.63 9.90
C LEU A 51 8.20 -17.13 10.00
N ASP A 52 8.92 -17.02 8.90
CA ASP A 52 10.38 -17.05 8.89
C ASP A 52 10.85 -15.62 8.57
N PHE A 53 11.41 -14.95 9.55
CA PHE A 53 11.77 -13.53 9.47
C PHE A 53 13.18 -13.30 10.00
N ALA A 54 13.99 -12.57 9.24
CA ALA A 54 15.40 -12.31 9.56
C ALA A 54 16.19 -13.60 9.89
N GLY A 55 15.89 -14.70 9.17
CA GLY A 55 16.54 -16.00 9.35
C GLY A 55 16.09 -16.77 10.60
N GLU A 56 15.04 -16.32 11.28
CA GLU A 56 14.50 -16.99 12.48
C GLU A 56 13.05 -17.44 12.25
N PRO A 57 12.69 -18.67 12.68
CA PRO A 57 11.30 -19.12 12.72
C PRO A 57 10.58 -18.43 13.88
N ILE A 58 9.77 -17.40 13.59
CA ILE A 58 9.08 -16.61 14.60
C ILE A 58 7.58 -16.89 14.66
N LEU A 59 7.04 -16.78 15.85
CA LEU A 59 5.63 -16.70 16.17
C LEU A 59 5.28 -15.27 16.53
N SER A 60 4.43 -14.64 15.73
CA SER A 60 3.84 -13.34 16.07
C SER A 60 2.40 -13.52 16.51
N ILE A 61 2.10 -13.07 17.71
CA ILE A 61 0.74 -13.11 18.29
C ILE A 61 0.29 -11.68 18.54
N PHE A 62 -0.76 -11.25 17.86
CA PHE A 62 -1.40 -9.97 18.12
C PHE A 62 -2.70 -10.20 18.90
N SER A 63 -2.77 -9.64 20.11
CA SER A 63 -3.96 -9.67 20.94
C SER A 63 -4.72 -8.36 20.82
N LEU A 64 -6.00 -8.47 20.49
CA LEU A 64 -6.91 -7.33 20.40
C LEU A 64 -7.26 -6.75 21.75
N LYS A 65 -7.20 -7.55 22.82
CA LYS A 65 -7.55 -7.12 24.17
C LYS A 65 -6.63 -6.03 24.70
N ASP A 66 -5.33 -6.14 24.42
CA ASP A 66 -4.30 -5.21 24.88
C ASP A 66 -3.60 -4.45 23.74
N SER A 67 -3.99 -4.69 22.49
CA SER A 67 -3.40 -4.09 21.27
C SER A 67 -1.89 -4.32 21.16
N GLN A 68 -1.37 -5.42 21.71
CA GLN A 68 0.04 -5.74 21.72
C GLN A 68 0.35 -6.94 20.82
N ALA A 69 1.48 -6.86 20.13
CA ALA A 69 2.11 -8.00 19.48
C ALA A 69 3.18 -8.60 20.40
N ARG A 70 3.23 -9.93 20.46
CA ARG A 70 4.24 -10.71 21.17
C ARG A 70 4.97 -11.56 20.18
N ILE A 71 6.30 -11.56 20.26
CA ILE A 71 7.16 -12.24 19.29
C ILE A 71 8.01 -13.27 20.02
N TYR A 72 7.85 -14.52 19.60
CA TYR A 72 8.59 -15.66 20.14
C TYR A 72 9.28 -16.44 19.01
N LEU A 73 10.29 -17.23 19.35
CA LEU A 73 10.80 -18.27 18.47
C LEU A 73 9.82 -19.44 18.45
N ARG A 74 9.57 -20.02 17.28
CA ARG A 74 8.77 -21.24 17.11
C ARG A 74 9.53 -22.52 17.44
N GLU A 75 10.84 -22.43 17.65
CA GLU A 75 11.69 -23.57 17.97
C GLU A 75 11.60 -23.89 19.47
N VAL A 76 11.14 -25.10 19.78
CA VAL A 76 11.02 -25.66 21.14
C VAL A 76 11.68 -27.04 21.12
N ASN A 77 12.69 -27.26 21.99
CA ASN A 77 13.42 -28.53 22.10
C ASN A 77 13.97 -29.08 20.77
N GLY A 78 14.35 -28.18 19.82
CA GLY A 78 14.88 -28.56 18.50
C GLY A 78 13.82 -28.81 17.43
N GLU A 79 12.54 -28.69 17.75
CA GLU A 79 11.43 -28.80 16.79
C GLU A 79 10.85 -27.42 16.49
N ILE A 80 10.49 -27.17 15.21
CA ILE A 80 9.79 -25.95 14.78
C ILE A 80 8.29 -26.20 14.81
N LEU A 81 7.59 -25.56 15.74
CA LEU A 81 6.16 -25.73 15.95
C LEU A 81 5.34 -24.73 15.11
N THR A 82 4.11 -25.14 14.77
CA THR A 82 3.14 -24.34 14.04
C THR A 82 1.95 -24.03 14.94
N PHE A 83 1.72 -22.75 15.23
CA PHE A 83 0.73 -22.32 16.18
C PHE A 83 -0.57 -21.84 15.54
N SER A 84 -1.67 -22.06 16.21
CA SER A 84 -3.00 -21.52 15.91
C SER A 84 -3.68 -20.96 17.14
N ALA A 85 -4.59 -20.00 16.98
CA ALA A 85 -5.38 -19.49 18.10
C ALA A 85 -6.30 -20.57 18.65
N ALA A 86 -6.28 -20.78 19.96
CA ALA A 86 -7.21 -21.65 20.68
C ALA A 86 -8.38 -20.83 21.26
N ASP A 87 -8.06 -19.74 21.95
CA ASP A 87 -9.02 -18.79 22.51
C ASP A 87 -8.38 -17.38 22.62
N ALA A 88 -8.99 -16.46 23.39
CA ALA A 88 -8.49 -15.09 23.55
C ALA A 88 -7.19 -14.97 24.37
N ARG A 89 -6.68 -16.06 24.97
CA ARG A 89 -5.48 -16.09 25.83
C ARG A 89 -4.51 -17.20 25.50
N HIS A 90 -4.92 -18.16 24.67
CA HIS A 90 -4.12 -19.34 24.41
C HIS A 90 -3.94 -19.58 22.91
N VAL A 91 -2.77 -20.13 22.58
CA VAL A 91 -2.48 -20.71 21.29
C VAL A 91 -2.18 -22.20 21.46
N THR A 92 -2.43 -22.97 20.40
CA THR A 92 -2.15 -24.43 20.38
C THR A 92 -1.15 -24.73 19.29
N ASP A 93 -0.12 -25.51 19.56
CA ASP A 93 0.74 -26.03 18.51
C ASP A 93 0.05 -27.23 17.79
N ARG A 94 0.31 -27.33 16.50
CA ARG A 94 -0.31 -28.36 15.64
C ARG A 94 0.36 -29.71 15.82
N GLU A 95 1.64 -29.73 16.15
CA GLU A 95 2.50 -30.92 16.17
C GLU A 95 2.18 -31.81 17.38
N THR A 96 1.92 -31.20 18.54
CA THR A 96 1.65 -31.95 19.79
C THR A 96 0.29 -31.66 20.41
N GLY A 97 -0.40 -30.61 19.95
CA GLY A 97 -1.66 -30.16 20.55
C GLY A 97 -1.50 -29.49 21.91
N SER A 98 -0.26 -29.14 22.33
CA SER A 98 -0.03 -28.45 23.60
C SER A 98 -0.60 -27.04 23.57
N VAL A 99 -1.13 -26.58 24.70
CA VAL A 99 -1.76 -25.27 24.89
C VAL A 99 -0.78 -24.32 25.57
N TRP A 100 -0.63 -23.12 25.02
CA TRP A 100 0.35 -22.11 25.47
C TRP A 100 -0.34 -20.82 25.85
N ASP A 101 -0.03 -20.28 27.02
CA ASP A 101 -0.52 -18.97 27.45
C ASP A 101 0.28 -17.85 26.77
N ILE A 102 -0.42 -16.94 26.08
CA ILE A 102 0.20 -15.87 25.27
C ILE A 102 0.89 -14.79 26.11
N SER A 103 0.53 -14.64 27.38
CA SER A 103 1.08 -13.58 28.24
C SER A 103 2.43 -13.99 28.83
N THR A 104 2.59 -15.27 29.15
CA THR A 104 3.81 -15.81 29.74
C THR A 104 4.70 -16.52 28.71
N GLY A 105 4.13 -16.95 27.57
CA GLY A 105 4.81 -17.81 26.61
C GLY A 105 4.99 -19.26 27.10
N MET A 106 4.35 -19.67 28.20
CA MET A 106 4.51 -20.99 28.77
C MET A 106 3.44 -21.96 28.30
N ALA A 107 3.83 -23.21 28.04
CA ALA A 107 2.88 -24.29 27.81
C ALA A 107 2.18 -24.66 29.13
N VAL A 108 0.86 -24.52 29.15
CA VAL A 108 0.02 -24.81 30.30
C VAL A 108 -0.56 -26.21 30.31
N GLU A 109 -0.71 -26.81 29.11
CA GLU A 109 -1.24 -28.15 28.90
C GLU A 109 -0.50 -28.87 27.77
N GLY A 110 -0.60 -30.21 27.75
CA GLY A 110 -0.09 -31.08 26.68
C GLY A 110 1.34 -31.54 26.92
N THR A 111 1.95 -32.07 25.86
CA THR A 111 3.28 -32.72 25.86
C THR A 111 4.39 -31.75 26.28
N HIS A 112 4.26 -30.48 25.90
CA HIS A 112 5.25 -29.44 26.24
C HIS A 112 4.96 -28.70 27.55
N LYS A 113 4.03 -29.18 28.39
CA LYS A 113 3.68 -28.52 29.65
C LYS A 113 4.91 -28.12 30.48
N GLY A 114 4.98 -26.83 30.83
CA GLY A 114 6.12 -26.24 31.59
C GLY A 114 7.26 -25.74 30.69
N ALA A 115 7.26 -26.00 29.39
CA ALA A 115 8.19 -25.38 28.45
C ALA A 115 7.83 -23.92 28.21
N ALA A 116 8.81 -23.08 27.89
CA ALA A 116 8.63 -21.66 27.59
C ALA A 116 9.11 -21.32 26.18
N LEU A 117 8.30 -20.55 25.46
CA LEU A 117 8.69 -19.92 24.21
C LEU A 117 9.78 -18.88 24.48
N ARG A 118 10.82 -18.87 23.68
CA ARG A 118 11.93 -17.93 23.79
C ARG A 118 11.66 -16.69 22.94
N PRO A 119 12.06 -15.48 23.37
CA PRO A 119 11.98 -14.30 22.53
C PRO A 119 12.93 -14.43 21.32
N ALA A 120 12.62 -13.77 20.21
CA ALA A 120 13.46 -13.73 19.02
C ALA A 120 14.88 -13.25 19.35
N LYS A 121 15.90 -13.73 18.60
CA LYS A 121 17.31 -13.44 18.88
C LYS A 121 17.81 -12.20 18.15
N THR A 122 17.45 -12.04 16.88
CA THR A 122 17.91 -10.91 16.07
C THR A 122 17.18 -9.63 16.43
N PRO A 123 17.84 -8.45 16.37
CA PRO A 123 17.17 -7.17 16.62
C PRO A 123 15.97 -6.94 15.68
N ALA A 124 16.12 -7.30 14.40
CA ALA A 124 15.04 -7.15 13.42
C ALA A 124 13.80 -7.98 13.79
N ALA A 125 13.98 -9.25 14.15
CA ALA A 125 12.88 -10.11 14.57
C ALA A 125 12.27 -9.67 15.91
N ARG A 126 13.08 -9.18 16.86
CA ARG A 126 12.58 -8.64 18.14
C ARG A 126 11.71 -7.39 17.97
N LEU A 127 12.03 -6.54 16.99
CA LEU A 127 11.29 -5.31 16.73
C LEU A 127 10.08 -5.54 15.82
N PHE A 128 9.95 -6.70 15.18
CA PHE A 128 8.77 -7.07 14.40
C PHE A 128 7.54 -7.17 15.33
N PRO A 129 6.33 -6.79 14.91
CA PRO A 129 6.00 -6.16 13.62
C PRO A 129 6.01 -4.63 13.65
N TYR A 130 6.29 -4.01 14.79
CA TYR A 130 6.18 -2.56 15.00
C TYR A 130 7.46 -1.77 14.70
N HIS A 131 8.58 -2.44 14.45
CA HIS A 131 9.87 -1.79 14.16
C HIS A 131 10.28 -0.74 15.22
N GLY A 132 10.03 -1.05 16.51
CA GLY A 132 10.36 -0.14 17.61
C GLY A 132 9.35 1.00 17.85
N VAL A 133 8.31 1.11 17.03
CA VAL A 133 7.23 2.08 17.21
C VAL A 133 6.19 1.54 18.19
N ALA A 134 5.72 2.39 19.12
CA ALA A 134 4.65 1.97 20.03
C ALA A 134 3.32 1.75 19.29
N PRO A 135 2.55 0.68 19.62
CA PRO A 135 1.21 0.50 19.08
C PRO A 135 0.29 1.62 19.56
N TYR A 136 -0.59 2.10 18.68
CA TYR A 136 -1.55 3.12 19.04
C TYR A 136 -2.57 2.55 20.05
N PRO A 137 -2.91 3.27 21.14
CA PRO A 137 -3.66 2.71 22.28
C PRO A 137 -5.09 2.25 21.95
N HIS A 138 -5.74 2.91 20.97
CA HIS A 138 -7.13 2.59 20.62
C HIS A 138 -7.17 1.53 19.51
N VAL A 139 -7.66 0.36 19.83
CA VAL A 139 -7.70 -0.82 18.94
C VAL A 139 -8.31 -0.52 17.57
N TRP A 140 -9.41 0.24 17.51
CA TRP A 140 -10.12 0.58 16.27
C TRP A 140 -9.31 1.46 15.30
N LEU A 141 -8.29 2.13 15.82
CA LEU A 141 -7.33 2.88 15.01
C LEU A 141 -6.05 2.08 14.80
N SER A 142 -5.58 1.37 15.84
CA SER A 142 -4.33 0.59 15.77
C SER A 142 -4.37 -0.52 14.70
N ILE A 143 -5.57 -1.02 14.33
CA ILE A 143 -5.73 -1.96 13.20
C ILE A 143 -5.24 -1.41 11.86
N TRP A 144 -5.13 -0.10 11.74
CA TRP A 144 -4.58 0.58 10.57
C TRP A 144 -3.08 0.86 10.67
N GLN A 145 -2.48 0.58 11.84
CA GLN A 145 -1.05 0.68 12.09
C GLN A 145 -0.38 -0.67 11.79
N ARG A 146 -0.21 -0.98 10.51
CA ARG A 146 0.34 -2.26 10.04
C ARG A 146 1.51 -2.03 9.10
N PHE A 147 2.52 -2.90 9.17
CA PHE A 147 3.65 -2.98 8.23
C PHE A 147 4.30 -1.61 7.93
N ASP A 148 4.22 -1.11 6.68
CA ASP A 148 4.88 0.13 6.23
C ASP A 148 4.49 1.36 7.04
N VAL A 149 3.33 1.38 7.70
CA VAL A 149 2.92 2.50 8.56
C VAL A 149 3.93 2.75 9.67
N ASN A 150 4.52 1.70 10.24
CA ASN A 150 5.50 1.82 11.33
C ASN A 150 6.81 2.43 10.83
N TRP A 151 7.23 2.13 9.60
CA TRP A 151 8.36 2.79 8.94
C TRP A 151 8.10 4.29 8.78
N TYR A 152 6.94 4.68 8.27
CA TYR A 152 6.58 6.09 8.12
C TYR A 152 6.51 6.83 9.46
N ILE A 153 5.98 6.19 10.51
CA ILE A 153 5.95 6.78 11.86
C ILE A 153 7.37 6.98 12.38
N SER A 154 8.23 5.95 12.29
CA SER A 154 9.62 6.03 12.75
C SER A 154 10.38 7.16 12.04
N ILE A 155 10.27 7.25 10.71
CA ILE A 155 10.90 8.32 9.93
C ILE A 155 10.34 9.70 10.32
N ALA A 156 9.03 9.81 10.53
CA ALA A 156 8.40 11.07 10.93
C ALA A 156 8.87 11.54 12.30
N GLU A 157 9.04 10.63 13.26
CA GLU A 157 9.40 10.95 14.65
C GLU A 157 10.91 11.10 14.84
N ASN A 158 11.70 10.22 14.25
CA ASN A 158 13.13 10.08 14.54
C ASN A 158 14.05 10.45 13.37
N GLY A 159 13.51 10.59 12.16
CA GLY A 159 14.30 10.73 10.93
C GLY A 159 14.78 9.38 10.39
N TYR A 160 15.58 9.45 9.32
CA TYR A 160 16.17 8.26 8.69
C TYR A 160 17.33 7.70 9.50
N GLY A 161 17.66 6.42 9.25
CA GLY A 161 18.80 5.74 9.84
C GLY A 161 18.52 5.06 11.19
N GLN A 162 17.25 4.99 11.59
CA GLN A 162 16.85 4.34 12.84
C GLN A 162 16.53 2.87 12.66
N ILE A 163 15.99 2.51 11.51
CA ILE A 163 15.59 1.14 11.17
C ILE A 163 16.25 0.76 9.85
N PRO A 164 16.90 -0.42 9.74
CA PRO A 164 17.47 -0.89 8.48
C PRO A 164 16.44 -0.84 7.36
N GLY A 165 16.76 -0.17 6.25
CA GLY A 165 15.87 -0.07 5.09
C GLY A 165 14.87 1.10 5.09
N ASP A 166 14.83 1.96 6.11
CA ASP A 166 13.95 3.14 6.14
C ASP A 166 14.22 4.11 4.98
N ILE A 167 15.45 4.13 4.47
CA ILE A 167 15.87 4.93 3.29
C ILE A 167 15.12 4.56 1.98
N HIS A 168 14.41 3.43 1.95
CA HIS A 168 13.59 3.05 0.79
C HIS A 168 12.24 3.79 0.74
N PHE A 169 11.88 4.46 1.81
CA PHE A 169 10.65 5.24 1.92
C PHE A 169 10.92 6.71 1.58
N PRO A 170 10.40 7.24 0.46
CA PRO A 170 10.62 8.64 0.11
C PRO A 170 10.06 9.63 1.13
N PRO A 171 10.64 10.85 1.24
CA PRO A 171 10.53 11.70 2.43
C PRO A 171 9.21 12.47 2.56
N LEU A 172 8.44 12.71 1.48
CA LEU A 172 7.34 13.70 1.55
C LEU A 172 6.20 13.25 2.47
N PHE A 173 5.83 11.96 2.45
CA PHE A 173 4.75 11.47 3.31
C PHE A 173 5.13 11.54 4.80
N PRO A 174 6.26 10.98 5.26
CA PRO A 174 6.67 11.10 6.67
C PRO A 174 6.97 12.56 7.07
N LEU A 175 7.47 13.42 6.18
CA LEU A 175 7.65 14.84 6.45
C LEU A 175 6.30 15.53 6.74
N LEU A 176 5.27 15.26 5.95
CA LEU A 176 3.92 15.78 6.18
C LEU A 176 3.33 15.26 7.49
N MET A 177 3.57 13.97 7.82
CA MET A 177 3.18 13.40 9.12
C MET A 177 3.83 14.16 10.27
N ARG A 178 5.15 14.42 10.20
CA ARG A 178 5.90 15.19 11.20
C ARG A 178 5.36 16.62 11.36
N VAL A 179 5.09 17.31 10.25
CA VAL A 179 4.57 18.69 10.26
C VAL A 179 3.19 18.77 10.90
N LEU A 180 2.33 17.76 10.68
CA LEU A 180 0.98 17.72 11.22
C LEU A 180 0.88 17.06 12.59
N GLN A 181 1.94 16.37 13.06
CA GLN A 181 1.97 15.73 14.38
C GLN A 181 1.53 16.65 15.53
N PRO A 182 1.97 17.93 15.63
CA PRO A 182 1.54 18.80 16.73
C PRO A 182 0.02 19.08 16.73
N VAL A 183 -0.63 19.04 15.58
CA VAL A 183 -2.09 19.25 15.46
C VAL A 183 -2.87 18.02 15.90
N PHE A 184 -2.38 16.83 15.55
CA PHE A 184 -3.08 15.55 15.79
C PHE A 184 -2.60 14.82 17.06
N GLY A 185 -1.54 15.30 17.70
CA GLY A 185 -0.93 14.66 18.88
C GLY A 185 -0.17 13.35 18.58
N SER A 186 -0.17 12.87 17.34
CA SER A 186 0.47 11.62 16.92
C SER A 186 0.80 11.64 15.43
N SER A 187 2.00 11.17 15.06
CA SER A 187 2.40 10.99 13.67
C SER A 187 1.49 9.99 12.96
N PHE A 188 1.04 8.95 13.65
CA PHE A 188 0.09 7.99 13.12
C PHE A 188 -1.26 8.61 12.72
N LEU A 189 -1.86 9.43 13.62
CA LEU A 189 -3.12 10.11 13.31
C LEU A 189 -2.95 11.14 12.19
N ALA A 190 -1.84 11.87 12.18
CA ALA A 190 -1.49 12.76 11.07
C ALA A 190 -1.42 11.99 9.75
N GLY A 191 -0.76 10.82 9.73
CA GLY A 191 -0.68 9.95 8.56
C GLY A 191 -2.05 9.45 8.08
N LEU A 192 -2.91 9.01 9.00
CA LEU A 192 -4.29 8.64 8.69
C LEU A 192 -5.08 9.81 8.08
N PHE A 193 -4.98 11.01 8.68
CA PHE A 193 -5.65 12.20 8.16
C PHE A 193 -5.20 12.52 6.73
N ILE A 194 -3.87 12.55 6.49
CA ILE A 194 -3.31 12.79 5.15
C ILE A 194 -3.83 11.76 4.16
N ALA A 195 -3.78 10.47 4.52
CA ALA A 195 -4.23 9.39 3.64
C ALA A 195 -5.72 9.51 3.30
N HIS A 196 -6.59 9.79 4.28
CA HIS A 196 -8.02 9.94 4.07
C HIS A 196 -8.37 11.16 3.21
N LEU A 197 -7.73 12.31 3.48
CA LEU A 197 -7.92 13.52 2.69
C LEU A 197 -7.46 13.29 1.24
N ALA A 198 -6.28 12.71 1.07
CA ALA A 198 -5.74 12.37 -0.24
C ALA A 198 -6.61 11.35 -0.99
N ALA A 199 -7.15 10.32 -0.31
CA ALA A 199 -8.06 9.35 -0.92
C ALA A 199 -9.34 10.00 -1.43
N LEU A 200 -9.93 10.90 -0.65
CA LEU A 200 -11.12 11.64 -1.07
C LEU A 200 -10.87 12.49 -2.32
N PHE A 201 -9.74 13.22 -2.35
CA PHE A 201 -9.35 13.98 -3.54
C PHE A 201 -9.01 13.08 -4.73
N ALA A 202 -8.31 11.97 -4.49
CA ALA A 202 -7.98 10.99 -5.54
C ALA A 202 -9.25 10.40 -6.16
N PHE A 203 -10.24 9.99 -5.36
CA PHE A 203 -11.53 9.50 -5.87
C PHE A 203 -12.23 10.54 -6.76
N LYS A 204 -12.30 11.79 -6.31
CA LYS A 204 -12.89 12.87 -7.09
C LYS A 204 -12.18 13.07 -8.42
N LEU A 205 -10.85 13.12 -8.41
CA LEU A 205 -10.05 13.33 -9.61
C LEU A 205 -10.07 12.11 -10.55
N LEU A 206 -10.07 10.88 -10.03
CA LEU A 206 -10.22 9.65 -10.81
C LEU A 206 -11.58 9.61 -11.52
N TYR A 207 -12.66 9.92 -10.80
CA TYR A 207 -13.98 9.98 -11.40
C TYR A 207 -14.02 10.96 -12.57
N GLU A 208 -13.53 12.19 -12.38
CA GLU A 208 -13.44 13.20 -13.44
C GLU A 208 -12.57 12.73 -14.62
N THR A 209 -11.47 12.04 -14.33
CA THR A 209 -10.53 11.56 -15.35
C THR A 209 -11.19 10.47 -16.20
N PHE A 210 -11.80 9.48 -15.59
CA PHE A 210 -12.45 8.38 -16.30
C PHE A 210 -13.64 8.84 -17.15
N LEU A 211 -14.41 9.84 -16.69
CA LEU A 211 -15.51 10.39 -17.49
C LEU A 211 -15.04 11.11 -18.76
N ARG A 212 -13.79 11.59 -18.80
CA ARG A 212 -13.25 12.28 -19.99
C ARG A 212 -12.78 11.35 -21.08
N TRP A 213 -12.59 10.06 -20.81
CA TRP A 213 -11.98 9.12 -21.76
C TRP A 213 -12.97 8.44 -22.69
N GLY A 214 -14.26 8.67 -22.55
CA GLY A 214 -15.28 8.11 -23.43
C GLY A 214 -16.69 8.19 -22.84
N GLU A 215 -17.49 7.16 -23.07
CA GLU A 215 -18.87 7.13 -22.59
C GLU A 215 -18.96 7.22 -21.06
N ALA A 216 -19.87 8.03 -20.55
CA ALA A 216 -20.08 8.25 -19.12
C ALA A 216 -20.32 6.94 -18.33
N ASN A 217 -21.06 5.99 -18.89
CA ASN A 217 -21.30 4.68 -18.26
C ASN A 217 -20.03 3.85 -18.13
N THR A 218 -19.11 3.93 -19.09
CA THR A 218 -17.81 3.27 -19.03
C THR A 218 -16.93 3.92 -17.96
N GLY A 219 -16.90 5.27 -17.91
CA GLY A 219 -16.16 5.99 -16.87
C GLY A 219 -16.67 5.71 -15.46
N ARG A 220 -17.99 5.71 -15.26
CA ARG A 220 -18.61 5.34 -13.94
C ARG A 220 -18.28 3.93 -13.53
N ARG A 221 -18.27 3.00 -14.48
CA ARG A 221 -17.89 1.59 -14.23
C ARG A 221 -16.42 1.44 -13.90
N ALA A 222 -15.53 2.18 -14.60
CA ALA A 222 -14.10 2.21 -14.29
C ALA A 222 -13.85 2.70 -12.84
N PHE A 223 -14.53 3.77 -12.45
CA PHE A 223 -14.47 4.27 -11.09
C PHE A 223 -15.00 3.26 -10.06
N LEU A 224 -16.12 2.60 -10.34
CA LEU A 224 -16.65 1.56 -9.47
C LEU A 224 -15.64 0.41 -9.30
N PHE A 225 -15.06 -0.10 -10.38
CA PHE A 225 -14.07 -1.19 -10.31
C PHE A 225 -12.81 -0.78 -9.57
N PHE A 226 -12.38 0.48 -9.69
CA PHE A 226 -11.32 1.01 -8.86
C PHE A 226 -11.72 1.06 -7.37
N ALA A 227 -12.90 1.59 -7.06
CA ALA A 227 -13.37 1.77 -5.68
C ALA A 227 -13.58 0.43 -4.92
N ILE A 228 -13.87 -0.66 -5.63
CA ILE A 228 -14.01 -1.99 -5.02
C ILE A 228 -12.81 -2.90 -5.24
N TYR A 229 -11.70 -2.37 -5.77
CA TYR A 229 -10.49 -3.15 -6.03
C TYR A 229 -10.00 -3.85 -4.76
N PRO A 230 -9.51 -5.11 -4.84
CA PRO A 230 -9.15 -5.90 -3.65
C PRO A 230 -8.24 -5.21 -2.64
N ALA A 231 -7.31 -4.37 -3.09
CA ALA A 231 -6.36 -3.67 -2.23
C ALA A 231 -6.74 -2.20 -1.92
N VAL A 232 -7.97 -1.75 -2.23
CA VAL A 232 -8.38 -0.34 -2.05
C VAL A 232 -8.33 0.13 -0.59
N PHE A 233 -8.37 -0.78 0.38
CA PHE A 233 -8.23 -0.46 1.80
C PHE A 233 -6.90 0.21 2.15
N PHE A 234 -5.83 0.00 1.37
CA PHE A 234 -4.57 0.73 1.56
C PHE A 234 -4.72 2.25 1.42
N LEU A 235 -5.70 2.72 0.66
CA LEU A 235 -5.99 4.15 0.57
C LEU A 235 -6.53 4.76 1.88
N PHE A 236 -6.98 3.92 2.81
CA PHE A 236 -7.51 4.31 4.13
C PHE A 236 -6.54 4.04 5.27
N SER A 237 -5.42 3.42 5.02
CA SER A 237 -4.32 3.27 5.98
C SER A 237 -3.32 4.43 5.84
N ALA A 238 -2.45 4.63 6.84
CA ALA A 238 -1.38 5.65 6.76
C ALA A 238 -0.26 5.21 5.81
N TYR A 239 -0.64 4.94 4.57
CA TYR A 239 0.20 4.55 3.44
C TYR A 239 0.30 5.67 2.41
N SER A 240 1.27 5.59 1.53
CA SER A 240 1.56 6.66 0.57
C SER A 240 0.75 6.60 -0.73
N GLU A 241 -0.03 5.53 -0.98
CA GLU A 241 -0.76 5.31 -2.24
C GLU A 241 -1.79 6.40 -2.54
N SER A 242 -2.59 6.78 -1.55
CA SER A 242 -3.60 7.83 -1.71
C SER A 242 -2.97 9.19 -2.02
N LEU A 243 -1.89 9.55 -1.31
CA LEU A 243 -1.16 10.80 -1.54
C LEU A 243 -0.46 10.79 -2.90
N PHE A 244 0.08 9.64 -3.33
CA PHE A 244 0.67 9.48 -4.65
C PHE A 244 -0.35 9.69 -5.78
N LEU A 245 -1.54 9.10 -5.67
CA LEU A 245 -2.63 9.35 -6.63
C LEU A 245 -3.07 10.82 -6.62
N ALA A 246 -3.17 11.43 -5.43
CA ALA A 246 -3.52 12.83 -5.27
C ALA A 246 -2.46 13.80 -5.85
N ALA A 247 -1.22 13.38 -6.01
CA ALA A 247 -0.17 14.12 -6.73
C ALA A 247 -0.13 13.80 -8.23
N THR A 248 -0.30 12.52 -8.60
CA THR A 248 -0.25 12.06 -10.00
C THR A 248 -1.36 12.63 -10.86
N LEU A 249 -2.59 12.68 -10.36
CA LEU A 249 -3.74 13.16 -11.14
C LEU A 249 -3.68 14.66 -11.47
N PRO A 250 -3.29 15.57 -10.56
CA PRO A 250 -3.02 16.96 -10.89
C PRO A 250 -1.86 17.15 -11.88
N THR A 251 -0.86 16.25 -11.88
CA THR A 251 0.23 16.28 -12.87
C THR A 251 -0.35 16.19 -14.28
N PHE A 252 -1.21 15.21 -14.56
CA PHE A 252 -1.87 15.09 -15.87
C PHE A 252 -2.74 16.32 -16.20
N LYS A 253 -3.47 16.84 -15.22
CA LYS A 253 -4.27 18.05 -15.42
C LYS A 253 -3.41 19.26 -15.80
N ALA A 254 -2.25 19.40 -15.17
CA ALA A 254 -1.29 20.46 -15.50
C ALA A 254 -0.65 20.24 -16.88
N MET A 255 -0.28 19.01 -17.22
CA MET A 255 0.23 18.64 -18.55
C MET A 255 -0.76 19.00 -19.69
N HIS A 256 -2.03 18.61 -19.53
CA HIS A 256 -3.08 18.93 -20.51
C HIS A 256 -3.34 20.44 -20.67
N LYS A 257 -3.13 21.22 -19.60
CA LYS A 257 -3.17 22.67 -19.63
C LYS A 257 -1.88 23.31 -20.16
N ARG A 258 -0.87 22.52 -20.52
CA ARG A 258 0.48 22.97 -20.89
C ARG A 258 1.13 23.87 -19.83
N SER A 259 0.73 23.69 -18.57
CA SER A 259 1.30 24.37 -17.41
C SER A 259 2.51 23.56 -16.89
N TRP A 260 3.61 23.61 -17.66
CA TRP A 260 4.76 22.72 -17.49
C TRP A 260 5.44 22.84 -16.14
N LEU A 261 5.52 24.04 -15.58
CA LEU A 261 6.07 24.27 -14.24
C LEU A 261 5.24 23.54 -13.17
N TRP A 262 3.90 23.64 -13.24
CA TRP A 262 3.01 22.92 -12.33
C TRP A 262 3.02 21.41 -12.55
N ALA A 263 3.17 20.97 -13.80
CA ALA A 263 3.36 19.55 -14.10
C ALA A 263 4.68 19.04 -13.47
N GLY A 264 5.76 19.81 -13.58
CA GLY A 264 7.04 19.54 -12.92
C GLY A 264 6.92 19.49 -11.41
N PHE A 265 6.23 20.48 -10.80
CA PHE A 265 6.01 20.52 -9.34
C PHE A 265 5.26 19.29 -8.81
N TRP A 266 4.16 18.90 -9.47
CA TRP A 266 3.42 17.71 -9.04
C TRP A 266 4.20 16.43 -9.28
N THR A 267 5.02 16.36 -10.36
CA THR A 267 5.96 15.24 -10.58
C THR A 267 7.03 15.19 -9.49
N PHE A 268 7.59 16.34 -9.10
CA PHE A 268 8.50 16.45 -7.96
C PHE A 268 7.87 15.89 -6.68
N CYS A 269 6.65 16.31 -6.35
CA CYS A 269 5.92 15.78 -5.20
C CYS A 269 5.71 14.27 -5.30
N ALA A 270 5.28 13.77 -6.47
CA ALA A 270 5.05 12.34 -6.68
C ALA A 270 6.33 11.51 -6.49
N LEU A 271 7.49 11.99 -6.96
CA LEU A 271 8.81 11.35 -6.76
C LEU A 271 9.20 11.29 -5.28
N LEU A 272 8.91 12.35 -4.52
CA LEU A 272 9.17 12.40 -3.08
C LEU A 272 8.15 11.62 -2.24
N ILE A 273 7.06 11.15 -2.84
CA ILE A 273 6.08 10.26 -2.19
C ILE A 273 6.42 8.80 -2.50
N ARG A 274 6.76 8.47 -3.76
CA ARG A 274 7.07 7.11 -4.22
C ARG A 274 8.05 7.17 -5.40
N LEU A 275 9.03 6.28 -5.40
CA LEU A 275 9.99 6.18 -6.52
C LEU A 275 9.29 5.96 -7.88
N GLN A 276 8.12 5.32 -7.85
CA GLN A 276 7.26 5.13 -9.02
C GLN A 276 6.88 6.45 -9.73
N GLY A 277 6.98 7.60 -9.03
CA GLY A 277 6.78 8.93 -9.62
C GLY A 277 7.68 9.22 -10.82
N VAL A 278 8.81 8.51 -10.97
CA VAL A 278 9.68 8.60 -12.16
C VAL A 278 8.92 8.27 -13.46
N ALA A 279 7.89 7.43 -13.37
CA ALA A 279 7.06 7.09 -14.52
C ALA A 279 6.30 8.27 -15.12
N LEU A 280 6.09 9.36 -14.36
CA LEU A 280 5.46 10.59 -14.86
C LEU A 280 6.35 11.37 -15.84
N LEU A 281 7.65 11.11 -15.87
CA LEU A 281 8.55 11.74 -16.85
C LEU A 281 8.22 11.32 -18.28
N ALA A 282 7.74 10.08 -18.50
CA ALA A 282 7.40 9.60 -19.84
C ALA A 282 6.22 10.37 -20.46
N PRO A 283 5.04 10.49 -19.81
CA PRO A 283 3.96 11.32 -20.34
C PRO A 283 4.32 12.82 -20.39
N LEU A 284 5.14 13.32 -19.45
CA LEU A 284 5.60 14.71 -19.45
C LEU A 284 6.39 15.01 -20.73
N LEU A 285 7.40 14.20 -21.05
CA LEU A 285 8.20 14.32 -22.26
C LEU A 285 7.36 14.12 -23.54
N PHE A 286 6.46 13.14 -23.54
CA PHE A 286 5.56 12.86 -24.65
C PHE A 286 4.68 14.06 -25.00
N LEU A 287 4.05 14.68 -24.02
CA LEU A 287 3.18 15.85 -24.22
C LEU A 287 3.97 17.13 -24.56
N MET A 288 5.20 17.29 -24.01
CA MET A 288 6.12 18.36 -24.43
C MET A 288 6.58 18.19 -25.88
N TRP A 289 6.79 16.92 -26.31
CA TRP A 289 7.11 16.64 -27.72
C TRP A 289 5.97 17.01 -28.67
N GLN A 290 4.73 16.87 -28.24
CA GLN A 290 3.57 17.35 -29.00
C GLN A 290 3.41 18.88 -28.95
N ASP A 291 3.92 19.55 -27.92
CA ASP A 291 3.89 21.01 -27.75
C ASP A 291 5.10 21.68 -28.45
N ARG A 292 5.10 21.67 -29.77
CA ARG A 292 6.19 22.21 -30.60
C ARG A 292 6.50 23.69 -30.33
N PRO A 293 7.78 24.11 -30.43
CA PRO A 293 8.97 23.31 -30.65
C PRO A 293 9.36 22.51 -29.38
N PHE A 294 9.69 21.22 -29.57
CA PHE A 294 10.11 20.37 -28.44
C PHE A 294 11.36 20.94 -27.76
N LEU A 295 11.28 21.16 -26.44
CA LEU A 295 12.32 21.78 -25.61
C LEU A 295 12.78 23.17 -26.07
N GLY A 296 12.06 23.80 -27.03
CA GLY A 296 12.32 25.16 -27.48
C GLY A 296 11.74 26.24 -26.57
N LYS A 297 10.89 25.87 -25.60
CA LYS A 297 10.26 26.80 -24.67
C LYS A 297 10.96 26.73 -23.29
N LEU A 298 11.27 27.89 -22.69
CA LEU A 298 11.85 27.94 -21.33
C LEU A 298 10.99 27.21 -20.31
N SER A 299 9.66 27.24 -20.49
CA SER A 299 8.72 26.52 -19.59
C SER A 299 8.88 25.01 -19.63
N HIS A 300 9.31 24.41 -20.76
CA HIS A 300 9.62 22.97 -20.84
C HIS A 300 10.81 22.63 -19.94
N TRP A 301 11.90 23.40 -20.04
CA TRP A 301 13.09 23.21 -19.21
C TRP A 301 12.79 23.43 -17.74
N ALA A 302 12.05 24.51 -17.40
CA ALA A 302 11.66 24.78 -16.02
C ALA A 302 10.84 23.59 -15.43
N GLY A 303 9.87 23.05 -16.19
CA GLY A 303 9.10 21.89 -15.77
C GLY A 303 9.95 20.64 -15.58
N LEU A 304 10.87 20.35 -16.49
CA LEU A 304 11.79 19.20 -16.40
C LEU A 304 12.77 19.32 -15.25
N LEU A 305 13.37 20.49 -15.06
CA LEU A 305 14.30 20.74 -13.95
C LEU A 305 13.63 20.56 -12.59
N VAL A 306 12.42 21.11 -12.44
CA VAL A 306 11.64 20.92 -11.21
C VAL A 306 11.28 19.45 -11.02
N ALA A 307 10.83 18.74 -12.05
CA ALA A 307 10.53 17.31 -11.94
C ALA A 307 11.78 16.50 -11.56
N ALA A 308 12.90 16.72 -12.25
CA ALA A 308 14.15 16.01 -12.00
C ALA A 308 14.72 16.29 -10.61
N SER A 309 14.57 17.51 -10.08
CA SER A 309 15.05 17.87 -8.75
C SER A 309 14.44 17.01 -7.65
N GLY A 310 13.21 16.49 -7.81
CA GLY A 310 12.59 15.57 -6.86
C GLY A 310 13.35 14.25 -6.76
N GLY A 311 13.70 13.67 -7.90
CA GLY A 311 14.51 12.45 -7.95
C GLY A 311 15.93 12.67 -7.39
N LEU A 312 16.58 13.77 -7.81
CA LEU A 312 17.92 14.12 -7.31
C LEU A 312 17.93 14.36 -5.80
N PHE A 313 16.92 15.04 -5.27
CA PHE A 313 16.79 15.29 -3.83
C PHE A 313 16.61 13.98 -3.05
N TYR A 314 15.76 13.07 -3.56
CA TYR A 314 15.61 11.76 -2.92
C TYR A 314 16.91 10.94 -2.97
N LEU A 315 17.62 10.92 -4.10
CA LEU A 315 18.92 10.25 -4.23
C LEU A 315 19.98 10.88 -3.31
N PHE A 316 19.96 12.20 -3.13
CA PHE A 316 20.83 12.90 -2.19
C PHE A 316 20.58 12.48 -0.75
N ILE A 317 19.31 12.48 -0.29
CA ILE A 317 18.96 11.95 1.04
C ILE A 317 19.46 10.50 1.18
N ARG A 318 19.15 9.67 0.21
CA ARG A 318 19.57 8.26 0.22
C ARG A 318 21.10 8.11 0.33
N SER A 319 21.87 8.89 -0.40
CA SER A 319 23.35 8.84 -0.36
C SER A 319 23.92 9.18 1.02
N ILE A 320 23.36 10.19 1.70
CA ILE A 320 23.79 10.58 3.06
C ILE A 320 23.61 9.41 4.03
N TYR A 321 22.44 8.79 4.03
CA TYR A 321 22.12 7.75 5.02
C TYR A 321 22.67 6.37 4.66
N THR A 322 22.93 6.07 3.39
CA THR A 322 23.60 4.83 3.00
C THR A 322 25.06 4.80 3.45
N VAL A 323 25.76 5.94 3.40
CA VAL A 323 27.17 6.04 3.83
C VAL A 323 27.30 5.97 5.36
N GLN A 324 26.30 6.47 6.09
CA GLN A 324 26.30 6.51 7.56
C GLN A 324 25.84 5.21 8.23
N ASN A 325 25.06 4.39 7.54
CA ASN A 325 24.50 3.16 8.09
C ASN A 325 25.39 1.96 7.81
N THR A 326 26.07 1.50 8.85
CA THR A 326 26.75 0.20 8.90
C THR A 326 25.80 -0.98 9.16
N LEU A 327 24.49 -0.71 9.26
CA LEU A 327 23.47 -1.76 9.42
C LEU A 327 23.28 -2.48 8.08
N PRO A 328 23.19 -3.82 8.06
CA PRO A 328 22.87 -4.54 6.84
C PRO A 328 21.58 -3.98 6.26
N LEU A 329 21.61 -3.65 4.96
CA LEU A 329 20.44 -3.16 4.25
C LEU A 329 19.37 -4.25 4.34
N VAL A 330 18.10 -3.85 4.50
CA VAL A 330 16.96 -4.79 4.37
C VAL A 330 17.03 -5.57 3.05
N GLU A 331 17.70 -5.01 2.04
CA GLU A 331 18.01 -5.66 0.78
C GLU A 331 18.88 -6.92 0.98
N GLU A 332 19.82 -6.94 1.93
CA GLU A 332 20.61 -8.13 2.26
C GLU A 332 19.78 -9.13 3.07
N GLU A 333 19.00 -8.66 4.05
CA GLU A 333 18.15 -9.55 4.85
C GLU A 333 16.96 -10.13 4.06
N LEU A 334 16.36 -9.37 3.15
CA LEU A 334 15.25 -9.80 2.30
C LEU A 334 15.70 -10.35 0.94
N HIS A 335 17.02 -10.42 0.68
CA HIS A 335 17.55 -10.77 -0.64
C HIS A 335 16.91 -9.98 -1.78
N ALA A 336 16.64 -8.67 -1.53
CA ALA A 336 16.06 -7.78 -2.51
C ALA A 336 17.13 -7.30 -3.50
N ARG A 337 16.86 -7.39 -4.78
CA ARG A 337 17.78 -6.95 -5.84
C ARG A 337 17.08 -6.28 -7.00
N LEU A 338 17.85 -5.45 -7.72
CA LEU A 338 17.40 -4.88 -8.97
C LEU A 338 17.62 -5.90 -10.10
N VAL A 339 16.56 -6.15 -10.86
CA VAL A 339 16.55 -7.12 -11.95
C VAL A 339 15.82 -6.54 -13.16
N PHE A 340 15.93 -7.18 -14.32
CA PHE A 340 15.06 -6.84 -15.44
C PHE A 340 13.61 -7.28 -15.17
N PRO A 341 12.60 -6.51 -15.63
CA PRO A 341 11.17 -6.79 -15.34
C PRO A 341 10.72 -8.22 -15.64
N TRP A 342 11.22 -8.81 -16.73
CA TRP A 342 10.90 -10.20 -17.11
C TRP A 342 11.49 -11.24 -16.15
N GLN A 343 12.57 -10.92 -15.46
CA GLN A 343 13.18 -11.84 -14.48
C GLN A 343 12.28 -11.98 -13.26
N SER A 344 11.79 -10.86 -12.67
CA SER A 344 10.83 -10.93 -11.55
C SER A 344 9.61 -11.77 -11.91
N TYR A 345 9.07 -11.58 -13.10
CA TYR A 345 7.94 -12.35 -13.58
C TYR A 345 8.28 -13.83 -13.80
N GLY A 346 9.44 -14.14 -14.37
CA GLY A 346 9.93 -15.50 -14.58
C GLY A 346 10.20 -16.25 -13.26
N TYR A 347 10.78 -15.57 -12.27
CA TYR A 347 10.99 -16.16 -10.94
C TYR A 347 9.66 -16.45 -10.22
N ALA A 348 8.65 -15.59 -10.39
CA ALA A 348 7.32 -15.85 -9.84
C ALA A 348 6.68 -17.11 -10.46
N ILE A 349 6.78 -17.28 -11.79
CA ILE A 349 6.32 -18.52 -12.46
C ILE A 349 7.09 -19.73 -11.91
N LYS A 350 8.41 -19.63 -11.78
CA LYS A 350 9.23 -20.73 -11.24
C LYS A 350 8.79 -21.10 -9.82
N ALA A 351 8.54 -20.11 -8.95
CA ALA A 351 8.03 -20.35 -7.59
C ALA A 351 6.68 -21.07 -7.58
N LEU A 352 5.75 -20.65 -8.46
CA LEU A 352 4.46 -21.31 -8.60
C LEU A 352 4.60 -22.77 -9.06
N LEU A 353 5.46 -23.03 -10.04
CA LEU A 353 5.67 -24.39 -10.59
C LEU A 353 6.39 -25.32 -9.60
N SER A 354 7.21 -24.79 -8.71
CA SER A 354 7.91 -25.58 -7.68
C SER A 354 7.03 -25.94 -6.47
N GLY A 355 5.80 -25.44 -6.41
CA GLY A 355 4.90 -25.69 -5.28
C GLY A 355 5.23 -24.92 -4.00
N ASN A 356 6.20 -24.03 -4.04
CA ASN A 356 6.65 -23.23 -2.86
C ASN A 356 5.93 -21.90 -2.72
N ALA A 357 5.04 -21.56 -3.66
CA ALA A 357 4.32 -20.28 -3.66
C ALA A 357 3.12 -20.32 -2.72
N SER A 358 2.95 -19.25 -1.96
CA SER A 358 1.74 -19.01 -1.16
C SER A 358 0.55 -18.56 -2.03
N PHE A 359 -0.65 -18.51 -1.45
CA PHE A 359 -1.80 -17.92 -2.12
C PHE A 359 -1.59 -16.44 -2.49
N ILE A 360 -0.86 -15.69 -1.66
CA ILE A 360 -0.53 -14.28 -1.94
C ILE A 360 0.43 -14.16 -3.13
N ASP A 361 1.40 -15.07 -3.28
CA ASP A 361 2.29 -15.09 -4.44
C ASP A 361 1.53 -15.40 -5.73
N PHE A 362 0.61 -16.38 -5.68
CA PHE A 362 -0.29 -16.65 -6.80
C PHE A 362 -1.14 -15.42 -7.15
N LEU A 363 -1.71 -14.74 -6.15
CA LEU A 363 -2.53 -13.55 -6.36
C LEU A 363 -1.73 -12.40 -6.96
N ASN A 364 -0.51 -12.15 -6.46
CA ASN A 364 0.39 -11.14 -7.02
C ASN A 364 0.75 -11.45 -8.48
N TRP A 365 1.02 -12.70 -8.82
CA TRP A 365 1.26 -13.13 -10.19
C TRP A 365 0.01 -12.95 -11.08
N ALA A 366 -1.16 -13.37 -10.61
CA ALA A 366 -2.42 -13.26 -11.35
C ALA A 366 -2.80 -11.79 -11.62
N ILE A 367 -2.65 -10.92 -10.62
CA ILE A 367 -2.88 -9.47 -10.75
C ILE A 367 -1.86 -8.85 -11.71
N THR A 368 -0.58 -9.21 -11.61
CA THR A 368 0.45 -8.72 -12.55
C THR A 368 0.08 -9.09 -13.99
N THR A 369 -0.27 -10.35 -14.22
CA THR A 369 -0.69 -10.85 -15.53
C THR A 369 -1.93 -10.11 -16.04
N LEU A 370 -2.94 -9.94 -15.18
CA LEU A 370 -4.15 -9.19 -15.51
C LEU A 370 -3.82 -7.75 -15.94
N PHE A 371 -2.97 -7.05 -15.19
CA PHE A 371 -2.65 -5.66 -15.49
C PHE A 371 -1.75 -5.51 -16.72
N LEU A 372 -0.90 -6.49 -17.03
CA LEU A 372 -0.20 -6.57 -18.33
C LEU A 372 -1.19 -6.72 -19.49
N ILE A 373 -2.15 -7.63 -19.37
CA ILE A 373 -3.20 -7.81 -20.39
C ILE A 373 -4.04 -6.54 -20.54
N LEU A 374 -4.47 -5.92 -19.43
CA LEU A 374 -5.26 -4.69 -19.46
C LEU A 374 -4.50 -3.51 -20.05
N LEU A 375 -3.19 -3.41 -19.82
CA LEU A 375 -2.34 -2.40 -20.43
C LEU A 375 -2.31 -2.54 -21.96
N VAL A 376 -2.09 -3.75 -22.45
CA VAL A 376 -2.05 -4.02 -23.92
C VAL A 376 -3.43 -3.82 -24.53
N ALA A 377 -4.48 -4.43 -23.98
CA ALA A 377 -5.84 -4.35 -24.49
C ALA A 377 -6.44 -2.93 -24.40
N GLY A 378 -6.04 -2.16 -23.38
CA GLY A 378 -6.49 -0.80 -23.15
C GLY A 378 -5.72 0.27 -23.90
N TRP A 379 -4.59 -0.07 -24.55
CA TRP A 379 -3.64 0.91 -25.11
C TRP A 379 -4.29 1.94 -26.04
N ASN A 380 -5.18 1.49 -26.91
CA ASN A 380 -5.88 2.35 -27.87
C ASN A 380 -7.20 2.95 -27.33
N ASN A 381 -7.62 2.54 -26.14
CA ASN A 381 -8.87 2.99 -25.51
C ASN A 381 -8.65 4.04 -24.42
N THR A 382 -7.41 4.26 -24.01
CA THR A 382 -7.01 5.30 -23.06
C THR A 382 -6.09 6.30 -23.74
N PRO A 383 -6.06 7.58 -23.36
CA PRO A 383 -5.11 8.52 -23.93
C PRO A 383 -3.68 8.03 -23.72
N HIS A 384 -2.83 8.14 -24.76
CA HIS A 384 -1.50 7.53 -24.79
C HIS A 384 -0.58 7.95 -23.64
N GLU A 385 -0.67 9.19 -23.17
CA GLU A 385 0.09 9.68 -22.01
C GLU A 385 -0.21 8.90 -20.73
N TYR A 386 -1.44 8.46 -20.54
CA TYR A 386 -1.84 7.62 -19.38
C TYR A 386 -1.38 6.17 -19.56
N SER A 387 -1.45 5.65 -20.79
CA SER A 387 -0.93 4.31 -21.12
C SER A 387 0.59 4.25 -20.94
N LEU A 388 1.32 5.29 -21.35
CA LEU A 388 2.76 5.44 -21.12
C LEU A 388 3.10 5.46 -19.63
N PHE A 389 2.35 6.23 -18.83
CA PHE A 389 2.52 6.23 -17.37
C PHE A 389 2.33 4.84 -16.79
N ALA A 390 1.26 4.13 -17.15
CA ALA A 390 0.99 2.80 -16.64
C ALA A 390 2.08 1.80 -17.06
N ALA A 391 2.54 1.86 -18.31
CA ALA A 391 3.61 1.00 -18.83
C ALA A 391 4.92 1.21 -18.09
N VAL A 392 5.38 2.47 -17.97
CA VAL A 392 6.64 2.78 -17.26
C VAL A 392 6.52 2.50 -15.77
N SER A 393 5.36 2.79 -15.16
CA SER A 393 5.10 2.41 -13.76
C SER A 393 5.25 0.91 -13.53
N LEU A 394 4.66 0.10 -14.41
CA LEU A 394 4.75 -1.36 -14.31
C LEU A 394 6.20 -1.85 -14.47
N VAL A 395 6.95 -1.28 -15.43
CA VAL A 395 8.38 -1.57 -15.58
C VAL A 395 9.14 -1.24 -14.30
N VAL A 396 8.95 -0.04 -13.72
CA VAL A 396 9.62 0.38 -12.47
C VAL A 396 9.28 -0.56 -11.31
N ILE A 397 8.03 -0.96 -11.15
CA ILE A 397 7.62 -1.88 -10.09
C ILE A 397 8.31 -3.24 -10.27
N LEU A 398 8.33 -3.77 -11.48
CA LEU A 398 8.89 -5.08 -11.79
C LEU A 398 10.44 -5.12 -11.78
N THR A 399 11.14 -3.98 -11.75
CA THR A 399 12.61 -3.97 -11.62
C THR A 399 13.11 -4.32 -10.23
N ARG A 400 12.28 -4.25 -9.20
CA ARG A 400 12.63 -4.66 -7.84
C ARG A 400 12.08 -6.05 -7.57
N MET A 401 12.95 -6.97 -7.21
CA MET A 401 12.60 -8.35 -6.87
C MET A 401 13.09 -8.69 -5.47
N VAL A 402 12.24 -9.36 -4.70
CA VAL A 402 12.60 -10.06 -3.45
C VAL A 402 12.66 -11.55 -3.78
N GLU A 403 13.76 -12.24 -3.43
CA GLU A 403 13.94 -13.63 -3.85
C GLU A 403 12.86 -14.58 -3.33
N THR A 404 12.43 -14.36 -2.08
CA THR A 404 11.37 -15.15 -1.45
C THR A 404 9.97 -14.84 -2.00
N GLN A 405 9.76 -13.63 -2.53
CA GLN A 405 8.48 -13.16 -3.07
C GLN A 405 8.71 -12.26 -4.30
N PRO A 406 8.97 -12.83 -5.48
CA PRO A 406 9.44 -12.07 -6.66
C PRO A 406 8.54 -10.92 -7.12
N LEU A 407 7.23 -11.01 -6.90
CA LEU A 407 6.22 -9.98 -7.24
C LEU A 407 5.57 -9.40 -5.99
N VAL A 408 6.35 -9.24 -4.90
CA VAL A 408 5.86 -8.72 -3.62
C VAL A 408 5.11 -7.40 -3.80
N SER A 409 3.98 -7.27 -3.11
CA SER A 409 3.13 -6.06 -3.11
C SER A 409 2.48 -5.69 -4.45
N MET A 410 2.53 -6.55 -5.46
CA MET A 410 1.98 -6.21 -6.78
C MET A 410 0.48 -5.93 -6.73
N THR A 411 -0.26 -6.68 -5.90
CA THR A 411 -1.68 -6.44 -5.66
C THR A 411 -1.94 -5.02 -5.14
N ARG A 412 -1.08 -4.49 -4.26
CA ARG A 412 -1.16 -3.12 -3.75
C ARG A 412 -0.75 -2.09 -4.80
N TYR A 413 0.38 -2.33 -5.48
CA TYR A 413 0.91 -1.38 -6.48
C TYR A 413 -0.01 -1.21 -7.69
N ALA A 414 -0.82 -2.20 -8.02
CA ALA A 414 -1.81 -2.12 -9.08
C ALA A 414 -2.84 -0.99 -8.89
N LEU A 415 -3.09 -0.52 -7.64
CA LEU A 415 -3.90 0.68 -7.37
C LEU A 415 -3.38 1.92 -8.11
N THR A 416 -2.07 2.05 -8.24
CA THR A 416 -1.45 3.21 -8.88
C THR A 416 -1.48 3.12 -10.42
N LEU A 417 -1.75 1.94 -10.96
CA LEU A 417 -1.96 1.69 -12.39
C LEU A 417 -3.41 2.00 -12.81
N PHE A 418 -3.94 3.12 -12.33
CA PHE A 418 -5.35 3.48 -12.50
C PHE A 418 -5.84 3.47 -13.97
N PRO A 419 -5.03 3.74 -15.00
CA PRO A 419 -5.51 3.68 -16.38
C PRO A 419 -6.04 2.29 -16.78
N SER A 420 -5.49 1.22 -16.21
CA SER A 420 -5.91 -0.16 -16.49
C SER A 420 -7.35 -0.45 -16.03
N PHE A 421 -7.88 0.30 -15.07
CA PHE A 421 -9.28 0.15 -14.63
C PHE A 421 -10.29 0.60 -15.69
N TYR A 422 -9.89 1.53 -16.57
CA TYR A 422 -10.73 1.89 -17.71
C TYR A 422 -10.79 0.73 -18.71
N ALA A 423 -9.67 0.07 -18.99
CA ALA A 423 -9.65 -1.14 -19.82
C ALA A 423 -10.47 -2.27 -19.18
N LEU A 424 -10.35 -2.47 -17.86
CA LEU A 424 -11.16 -3.43 -17.11
C LEU A 424 -12.66 -3.11 -17.24
N SER A 425 -13.04 -1.83 -17.27
CA SER A 425 -14.43 -1.42 -17.46
C SER A 425 -14.98 -1.76 -18.84
N LEU A 426 -14.13 -1.81 -19.85
CA LEU A 426 -14.52 -2.25 -21.19
C LEU A 426 -14.79 -3.77 -21.20
N ALA A 427 -13.96 -4.55 -20.53
CA ALA A 427 -14.18 -5.99 -20.36
C ALA A 427 -15.46 -6.28 -19.55
N GLY A 428 -15.80 -5.42 -18.59
CA GLY A 428 -16.99 -5.51 -17.74
C GLY A 428 -18.28 -4.91 -18.35
N LYS A 429 -18.37 -4.72 -19.68
CA LYS A 429 -19.60 -4.22 -20.35
C LYS A 429 -20.78 -5.19 -20.20
N GLY A 430 -20.52 -6.49 -20.33
CA GLY A 430 -21.54 -7.53 -20.20
C GLY A 430 -22.03 -7.69 -18.77
N PRO A 431 -23.29 -8.10 -18.56
CA PRO A 431 -23.84 -8.27 -17.21
C PRO A 431 -23.12 -9.37 -16.42
N LEU A 432 -22.74 -10.47 -17.07
CA LEU A 432 -22.03 -11.58 -16.43
C LEU A 432 -20.61 -11.18 -16.05
N SER A 433 -19.81 -10.66 -16.99
CA SER A 433 -18.43 -10.24 -16.72
C SER A 433 -18.38 -9.15 -15.63
N ARG A 434 -19.33 -8.21 -15.63
CA ARG A 434 -19.45 -7.19 -14.59
C ARG A 434 -19.71 -7.82 -13.22
N ARG A 435 -20.63 -8.79 -13.10
CA ARG A 435 -20.92 -9.48 -11.83
C ARG A 435 -19.70 -10.27 -11.34
N VAL A 436 -19.02 -10.98 -12.22
CA VAL A 436 -17.80 -11.72 -11.87
C VAL A 436 -16.73 -10.78 -11.31
N ILE A 437 -16.45 -9.66 -12.00
CA ILE A 437 -15.47 -8.68 -11.52
C ILE A 437 -15.89 -8.12 -10.16
N LEU A 438 -17.17 -7.75 -9.97
CA LEU A 438 -17.67 -7.20 -8.71
C LEU A 438 -17.53 -8.19 -7.56
N TYR A 439 -18.04 -9.40 -7.73
CA TYR A 439 -18.06 -10.41 -6.65
C TYR A 439 -16.66 -10.86 -6.28
N LEU A 440 -15.81 -11.14 -7.30
CA LEU A 440 -14.43 -11.53 -7.05
C LEU A 440 -13.66 -10.41 -6.35
N SER A 441 -13.83 -9.16 -6.78
CA SER A 441 -13.17 -8.00 -6.14
C SER A 441 -13.62 -7.84 -4.69
N ILE A 442 -14.91 -7.97 -4.39
CA ILE A 442 -15.44 -7.87 -3.01
C ILE A 442 -14.90 -9.00 -2.13
N LEU A 443 -14.93 -10.25 -2.62
CA LEU A 443 -14.43 -11.40 -1.87
C LEU A 443 -12.93 -11.28 -1.56
N LEU A 444 -12.14 -10.90 -2.56
CA LEU A 444 -10.70 -10.66 -2.37
C LEU A 444 -10.44 -9.46 -1.46
N ASN A 445 -11.26 -8.41 -1.54
CA ASN A 445 -11.13 -7.25 -0.65
C ASN A 445 -11.41 -7.63 0.82
N LEU A 446 -12.46 -8.41 1.08
CA LEU A 446 -12.77 -8.96 2.40
C LEU A 446 -11.60 -9.80 2.93
N TYR A 447 -11.08 -10.71 2.11
CA TYR A 447 -9.96 -11.56 2.49
C TYR A 447 -8.70 -10.75 2.80
N LEU A 448 -8.25 -9.89 1.86
CA LEU A 448 -7.00 -9.14 2.01
C LEU A 448 -7.08 -8.10 3.13
N SER A 449 -8.19 -7.38 3.27
CA SER A 449 -8.36 -6.43 4.38
C SER A 449 -8.45 -7.15 5.72
N GLY A 450 -9.08 -8.32 5.77
CA GLY A 450 -9.09 -9.17 6.96
C GLY A 450 -7.69 -9.62 7.35
N GLN A 451 -6.90 -10.14 6.40
CA GLN A 451 -5.51 -10.49 6.65
C GLN A 451 -4.71 -9.28 7.13
N PHE A 452 -4.84 -8.13 6.48
CA PHE A 452 -4.14 -6.89 6.89
C PHE A 452 -4.46 -6.49 8.33
N PHE A 453 -5.72 -6.49 8.73
CA PHE A 453 -6.11 -6.16 10.10
C PHE A 453 -5.56 -7.13 11.14
N LEU A 454 -5.45 -8.41 10.78
CA LEU A 454 -4.92 -9.48 11.63
C LEU A 454 -3.40 -9.71 11.48
N TRP A 455 -2.65 -8.74 10.97
CA TRP A 455 -1.20 -8.85 10.71
C TRP A 455 -0.80 -9.91 9.68
N GLY A 456 -1.75 -10.43 8.89
CA GLY A 456 -1.42 -11.26 7.75
C GLY A 456 -0.76 -10.43 6.65
N TRP A 457 0.33 -10.95 6.09
CA TRP A 457 1.01 -10.30 4.99
C TRP A 457 0.16 -10.33 3.72
N VAL A 458 -0.07 -9.19 3.10
CA VAL A 458 -0.94 -9.03 1.92
C VAL A 458 -0.29 -8.22 0.79
N GLY A 459 0.97 -7.85 0.96
CA GLY A 459 1.62 -7.00 -0.03
C GLY A 459 3.11 -7.11 -0.05
#